data_5094f07fe8f1f845cb14cffe51027c55
#
_entry.id   5094f07fe8f1f845cb14cffe51027c55
#
_cell.length_a   1.000
_cell.length_b   1.000
_cell.length_c   1.000
_cell.angle_alpha   90.00
_cell.angle_beta   90.00
_cell.angle_gamma   90.00
#
_symmetry.space_group_name_H-M   'P 1'
#
loop_
_entity.id
_entity.type
_entity.pdbx_description
1 polymer ?
#
loop_
_entity_poly.entity_id
_entity_poly.type
_entity_poly.pdbx_seq_one_letter_code
_entity_poly.pdbx_strand_id
1 'polypeptide(L)'
;MSDIMKEVNVTNIVRNPIPIGYIYNIYLNGDIKQSEEYIDTFDVMRNAQQNDIIYIHINSVGGDVSSTIQFIRCMGDSKAHIICSVEGYCMSAATMIFLAADSYEISDHSVFMFHDYSGGTFGKGGEMYDQITHERRWTESLLQDVYKEFMTKEEIESLIKGKDMWMTAKEVSTRLKKIDQLEEEKEKRKSGARKTK
;
A
#
# COMPACT_ATOMS: atom_id res chain seq x y z
N MET A 1 -33.17 -25.67 -6.67
CA MET A 1 -33.31 -25.98 -8.10
C MET A 1 -31.94 -25.87 -8.70
N SER A 2 -31.34 -27.00 -8.95
CA SER A 2 -29.97 -27.12 -9.47
C SER A 2 -30.04 -27.14 -10.99
N ASP A 3 -29.60 -26.07 -11.64
CA ASP A 3 -29.35 -26.12 -13.06
C ASP A 3 -28.01 -26.79 -13.32
N ILE A 4 -28.11 -28.06 -13.63
CA ILE A 4 -27.02 -28.89 -14.14
C ILE A 4 -26.71 -28.37 -15.56
N MET A 5 -25.61 -27.67 -15.71
CA MET A 5 -25.07 -27.37 -17.04
C MET A 5 -24.77 -28.70 -17.75
N LYS A 6 -25.48 -28.99 -18.81
CA LYS A 6 -25.22 -30.13 -19.68
C LYS A 6 -23.81 -30.02 -20.26
N GLU A 7 -22.98 -31.01 -19.92
CA GLU A 7 -21.68 -31.19 -20.57
C GLU A 7 -21.85 -31.40 -22.05
N VAL A 8 -21.31 -30.52 -22.86
CA VAL A 8 -21.15 -30.73 -24.29
C VAL A 8 -19.91 -31.59 -24.47
N ASN A 9 -20.09 -32.86 -24.68
CA ASN A 9 -19.02 -33.80 -25.04
C ASN A 9 -18.49 -33.47 -26.43
N VAL A 10 -17.43 -32.67 -26.51
CA VAL A 10 -16.62 -32.53 -27.72
C VAL A 10 -15.41 -33.44 -27.55
N THR A 11 -15.39 -34.54 -28.28
CA THR A 11 -14.29 -35.50 -28.35
C THR A 11 -12.98 -34.76 -28.71
N ASN A 12 -11.97 -34.87 -27.86
CA ASN A 12 -10.62 -34.29 -27.94
C ASN A 12 -10.36 -32.95 -27.21
N ILE A 13 -11.25 -32.47 -26.32
CA ILE A 13 -10.96 -31.32 -25.47
C ILE A 13 -10.76 -31.81 -24.03
N VAL A 14 -9.56 -31.65 -23.50
CA VAL A 14 -9.26 -31.83 -22.07
C VAL A 14 -9.47 -30.49 -21.37
N ARG A 15 -10.47 -30.38 -20.49
CA ARG A 15 -10.67 -29.22 -19.62
C ARG A 15 -9.86 -29.43 -18.34
N ASN A 16 -8.86 -28.61 -18.17
CA ASN A 16 -8.21 -28.46 -16.87
C ASN A 16 -8.91 -27.30 -16.11
N PRO A 17 -9.46 -27.53 -14.90
CA PRO A 17 -10.02 -26.44 -14.12
C PRO A 17 -8.90 -25.48 -13.76
N ILE A 18 -9.08 -24.20 -14.07
CA ILE A 18 -8.25 -23.12 -13.56
C ILE A 18 -8.86 -22.71 -12.23
N PRO A 19 -8.11 -22.66 -11.12
CA PRO A 19 -8.63 -22.14 -9.85
C PRO A 19 -9.13 -20.72 -10.07
N ILE A 20 -10.41 -20.49 -9.85
CA ILE A 20 -11.00 -19.15 -9.90
C ILE A 20 -10.86 -18.57 -8.49
N GLY A 21 -10.15 -17.46 -8.37
CA GLY A 21 -10.09 -16.65 -7.16
C GLY A 21 -11.19 -15.60 -7.13
N TYR A 22 -11.20 -14.77 -6.11
CA TYR A 22 -12.09 -13.62 -5.96
C TYR A 22 -11.32 -12.33 -6.23
N ILE A 23 -12.05 -11.31 -6.71
CA ILE A 23 -11.58 -9.93 -6.76
C ILE A 23 -12.33 -9.16 -5.68
N TYR A 24 -11.59 -8.62 -4.73
CA TYR A 24 -12.11 -7.76 -3.68
C TYR A 24 -11.79 -6.31 -4.02
N ASN A 25 -12.81 -5.45 -4.03
CA ASN A 25 -12.65 -4.01 -4.22
C ASN A 25 -12.85 -3.31 -2.88
N ILE A 26 -11.84 -2.61 -2.41
CA ILE A 26 -11.80 -1.83 -1.18
C ILE A 26 -11.65 -0.37 -1.56
N TYR A 27 -12.51 0.49 -1.03
CA TYR A 27 -12.51 1.92 -1.37
C TYR A 27 -12.05 2.75 -0.17
N LEU A 28 -10.93 3.45 -0.33
CA LEU A 28 -10.43 4.43 0.62
C LEU A 28 -10.72 5.84 0.09
N ASN A 29 -11.92 6.33 0.39
CA ASN A 29 -12.39 7.64 -0.03
C ASN A 29 -12.44 8.63 1.15
N GLY A 30 -11.87 9.82 0.97
CA GLY A 30 -11.83 10.85 2.00
C GLY A 30 -10.80 10.54 3.09
N ASP A 31 -11.15 10.79 4.36
CA ASP A 31 -10.24 10.56 5.48
C ASP A 31 -10.12 9.07 5.83
N ILE A 32 -8.91 8.61 6.12
CA ILE A 32 -8.70 7.33 6.78
C ILE A 32 -9.20 7.46 8.21
N LYS A 33 -10.24 6.68 8.53
CA LYS A 33 -10.91 6.67 9.84
C LYS A 33 -10.18 5.77 10.83
N GLN A 34 -10.72 5.65 12.04
CA GLN A 34 -10.22 4.73 13.05
C GLN A 34 -10.45 3.27 12.63
N SER A 35 -9.61 2.38 13.15
CA SER A 35 -9.51 0.98 12.71
C SER A 35 -10.80 0.17 12.89
N GLU A 36 -11.68 0.56 13.79
CA GLU A 36 -12.99 -0.07 14.00
C GLU A 36 -13.87 -0.03 12.75
N GLU A 37 -13.69 0.96 11.89
CA GLU A 37 -14.46 1.08 10.64
C GLU A 37 -13.98 0.13 9.54
N TYR A 38 -12.83 -0.52 9.74
CA TYR A 38 -12.18 -1.38 8.74
C TYR A 38 -12.07 -2.85 9.14
N ILE A 39 -12.80 -3.30 10.17
CA ILE A 39 -12.70 -4.68 10.68
C ILE A 39 -12.94 -5.70 9.57
N ASP A 40 -14.03 -5.53 8.79
CA ASP A 40 -14.36 -6.44 7.68
C ASP A 40 -13.29 -6.39 6.57
N THR A 41 -12.73 -5.21 6.31
CA THR A 41 -11.65 -5.01 5.35
C THR A 41 -10.39 -5.77 5.78
N PHE A 42 -10.01 -5.66 7.03
CA PHE A 42 -8.85 -6.38 7.57
C PHE A 42 -9.07 -7.89 7.60
N ASP A 43 -10.31 -8.33 7.87
CA ASP A 43 -10.66 -9.75 7.83
C ASP A 43 -10.55 -10.30 6.42
N VAL A 44 -11.06 -9.59 5.41
CA VAL A 44 -10.88 -9.95 3.99
C VAL A 44 -9.41 -10.06 3.64
N MET A 45 -8.57 -9.07 3.97
CA MET A 45 -7.14 -9.08 3.64
C MET A 45 -6.42 -10.29 4.25
N ARG A 46 -6.71 -10.64 5.51
CA ARG A 46 -6.07 -11.76 6.21
C ARG A 46 -6.52 -13.14 5.72
N ASN A 47 -7.75 -13.25 5.23
CA ASN A 47 -8.35 -14.51 4.79
C ASN A 47 -8.25 -14.74 3.28
N ALA A 48 -7.89 -13.74 2.50
CA ALA A 48 -7.71 -13.84 1.05
C ALA A 48 -6.64 -14.89 0.69
N GLN A 49 -6.87 -15.61 -0.40
CA GLN A 49 -6.03 -16.73 -0.83
C GLN A 49 -5.10 -16.33 -1.98
N GLN A 50 -4.13 -17.16 -2.28
CA GLN A 50 -3.09 -16.88 -3.28
C GLN A 50 -3.62 -16.56 -4.70
N ASN A 51 -4.84 -17.04 -5.03
CA ASN A 51 -5.47 -16.79 -6.34
C ASN A 51 -6.42 -15.60 -6.30
N ASP A 52 -6.56 -14.93 -5.15
CA ASP A 52 -7.39 -13.75 -5.00
C ASP A 52 -6.61 -12.49 -5.38
N ILE A 53 -7.33 -11.47 -5.78
CA ILE A 53 -6.80 -10.13 -6.04
C ILE A 53 -7.56 -9.15 -5.15
N ILE A 54 -6.83 -8.28 -4.49
CA ILE A 54 -7.39 -7.17 -3.72
C ILE A 54 -7.05 -5.87 -4.43
N TYR A 55 -8.08 -5.17 -4.90
CA TYR A 55 -7.96 -3.79 -5.38
C TYR A 55 -8.27 -2.83 -4.25
N ILE A 56 -7.35 -1.91 -3.97
CA ILE A 56 -7.55 -0.79 -3.06
C ILE A 56 -7.63 0.48 -3.89
N HIS A 57 -8.86 0.99 -4.06
CA HIS A 57 -9.13 2.23 -4.77
C HIS A 57 -8.91 3.41 -3.84
N ILE A 58 -7.96 4.28 -4.18
CA ILE A 58 -7.54 5.37 -3.31
C ILE A 58 -7.95 6.73 -3.90
N ASN A 59 -8.77 7.46 -3.16
CA ASN A 59 -9.05 8.88 -3.33
C ASN A 59 -9.12 9.52 -1.94
N SER A 60 -7.97 9.68 -1.29
CA SER A 60 -7.88 9.97 0.14
C SER A 60 -6.86 11.07 0.43
N VAL A 61 -7.22 11.95 1.35
CA VAL A 61 -6.32 12.98 1.90
C VAL A 61 -5.45 12.46 3.06
N GLY A 62 -5.56 11.18 3.40
CA GLY A 62 -4.90 10.57 4.54
C GLY A 62 -5.79 10.55 5.77
N GLY A 63 -5.20 10.43 6.96
CA GLY A 63 -5.95 10.38 8.21
C GLY A 63 -5.24 9.59 9.30
N ASP A 64 -5.95 8.69 9.97
CA ASP A 64 -5.45 7.95 11.13
C ASP A 64 -4.25 7.05 10.83
N VAL A 65 -3.12 7.35 11.48
CA VAL A 65 -1.86 6.64 11.28
C VAL A 65 -1.90 5.24 11.87
N SER A 66 -2.63 5.02 12.97
CA SER A 66 -2.72 3.70 13.60
C SER A 66 -3.46 2.70 12.71
N SER A 67 -4.55 3.14 12.10
CA SER A 67 -5.28 2.38 11.07
C SER A 67 -4.41 2.10 9.85
N THR A 68 -3.63 3.09 9.42
CA THR A 68 -2.70 2.96 8.29
C THR A 68 -1.66 1.87 8.55
N ILE A 69 -1.07 1.82 9.73
CA ILE A 69 -0.14 0.76 10.12
C ILE A 69 -0.81 -0.61 10.10
N GLN A 70 -2.08 -0.67 10.55
CA GLN A 70 -2.84 -1.91 10.51
C GLN A 70 -3.15 -2.35 9.08
N PHE A 71 -3.46 -1.42 8.15
CA PHE A 71 -3.56 -1.71 6.72
C PHE A 71 -2.28 -2.32 6.19
N ILE A 72 -1.14 -1.65 6.38
CA ILE A 72 0.18 -2.12 5.92
C ILE A 72 0.48 -3.52 6.47
N ARG A 73 0.17 -3.76 7.75
CA ARG A 73 0.34 -5.08 8.37
C ARG A 73 -0.55 -6.14 7.72
N CYS A 74 -1.83 -5.84 7.51
CA CYS A 74 -2.77 -6.79 6.89
C CYS A 74 -2.42 -7.07 5.43
N MET A 75 -1.96 -6.05 4.70
CA MET A 75 -1.45 -6.20 3.33
C MET A 75 -0.24 -7.13 3.29
N GLY A 76 0.75 -6.92 4.17
CA GLY A 76 1.95 -7.76 4.23
C GLY A 76 1.70 -9.20 4.69
N ASP A 77 0.62 -9.45 5.44
CA ASP A 77 0.21 -10.79 5.88
C ASP A 77 -0.70 -11.49 4.85
N SER A 78 -1.26 -10.77 3.87
CA SER A 78 -2.17 -11.32 2.87
C SER A 78 -1.45 -12.27 1.92
N LYS A 79 -2.17 -13.30 1.44
CA LYS A 79 -1.70 -14.19 0.38
C LYS A 79 -2.15 -13.74 -1.01
N ALA A 80 -3.13 -12.84 -1.08
CA ALA A 80 -3.63 -12.28 -2.33
C ALA A 80 -2.65 -11.28 -2.91
N HIS A 81 -2.67 -11.10 -4.22
CA HIS A 81 -1.97 -10.00 -4.87
C HIS A 81 -2.74 -8.69 -4.67
N ILE A 82 -2.07 -7.68 -4.13
CA ILE A 82 -2.69 -6.40 -3.77
C ILE A 82 -2.30 -5.33 -4.78
N ILE A 83 -3.31 -4.69 -5.36
CA ILE A 83 -3.17 -3.60 -6.32
C ILE A 83 -3.75 -2.33 -5.70
N CYS A 84 -2.95 -1.26 -5.60
CA CYS A 84 -3.46 0.05 -5.25
C CYS A 84 -3.71 0.89 -6.51
N SER A 85 -4.96 1.31 -6.70
CA SER A 85 -5.39 2.18 -7.80
C SER A 85 -5.67 3.59 -7.27
N VAL A 86 -4.86 4.57 -7.67
CA VAL A 86 -5.05 5.98 -7.27
C VAL A 86 -5.93 6.68 -8.29
N GLU A 87 -7.12 7.12 -7.85
CA GLU A 87 -8.17 7.67 -8.70
C GLU A 87 -8.38 9.19 -8.51
N GLY A 88 -7.58 9.81 -7.66
CA GLY A 88 -7.65 11.24 -7.36
C GLY A 88 -6.55 11.65 -6.40
N TYR A 89 -6.87 11.85 -5.13
CA TYR A 89 -5.90 12.18 -4.10
C TYR A 89 -5.30 10.94 -3.45
N CYS A 90 -4.00 10.97 -3.27
CA CYS A 90 -3.27 10.03 -2.43
C CYS A 90 -2.30 10.85 -1.55
N MET A 91 -2.74 11.23 -0.36
CA MET A 91 -2.03 12.17 0.48
C MET A 91 -1.73 11.60 1.86
N SER A 92 -0.63 12.08 2.48
CA SER A 92 -0.32 11.75 3.88
C SER A 92 -0.31 10.24 4.13
N ALA A 93 -1.02 9.77 5.15
CA ALA A 93 -1.14 8.36 5.52
C ALA A 93 -1.59 7.44 4.35
N ALA A 94 -2.38 7.94 3.38
CA ALA A 94 -2.78 7.18 2.21
C ALA A 94 -1.60 6.81 1.30
N THR A 95 -0.53 7.62 1.27
CA THR A 95 0.68 7.31 0.50
C THR A 95 1.44 6.11 1.09
N MET A 96 1.33 5.89 2.39
CA MET A 96 1.96 4.74 3.06
C MET A 96 1.25 3.44 2.70
N ILE A 97 -0.10 3.45 2.66
CA ILE A 97 -0.90 2.30 2.19
C ILE A 97 -0.60 2.03 0.71
N PHE A 98 -0.58 3.08 -0.11
CA PHE A 98 -0.25 2.97 -1.52
C PHE A 98 1.09 2.27 -1.74
N LEU A 99 2.15 2.70 -1.07
CA LEU A 99 3.49 2.13 -1.23
C LEU A 99 3.66 0.72 -0.65
N ALA A 100 2.70 0.22 0.11
CA ALA A 100 2.71 -1.14 0.65
C ALA A 100 2.09 -2.19 -0.30
N ALA A 101 1.61 -1.77 -1.48
CA ALA A 101 0.99 -2.67 -2.46
C ALA A 101 2.01 -3.44 -3.29
N ASP A 102 1.59 -4.57 -3.87
CA ASP A 102 2.40 -5.37 -4.80
C ASP A 102 2.44 -4.75 -6.20
N SER A 103 1.39 -4.01 -6.58
CA SER A 103 1.27 -3.36 -7.90
C SER A 103 0.50 -2.06 -7.82
N TYR A 104 0.72 -1.19 -8.79
CA TYR A 104 0.19 0.17 -8.79
C TYR A 104 -0.51 0.54 -10.08
N GLU A 105 -1.69 1.17 -9.94
CA GLU A 105 -2.39 1.87 -11.02
C GLU A 105 -2.54 3.33 -10.61
N ILE A 106 -2.24 4.25 -11.51
CA ILE A 106 -2.28 5.69 -11.22
C ILE A 106 -3.03 6.37 -12.36
N SER A 107 -4.17 6.96 -12.03
CA SER A 107 -4.96 7.75 -12.98
C SER A 107 -4.24 9.06 -13.33
N ASP A 108 -4.40 9.48 -14.59
CA ASP A 108 -3.95 10.79 -15.01
C ASP A 108 -4.55 11.89 -14.10
N HIS A 109 -3.76 12.91 -13.79
CA HIS A 109 -4.13 14.02 -12.91
C HIS A 109 -4.26 13.67 -11.42
N SER A 110 -3.95 12.44 -11.00
CA SER A 110 -3.82 12.12 -9.58
C SER A 110 -2.73 12.96 -8.92
N VAL A 111 -2.98 13.34 -7.66
CA VAL A 111 -2.11 14.19 -6.88
C VAL A 111 -1.64 13.46 -5.64
N PHE A 112 -0.34 13.49 -5.41
CA PHE A 112 0.29 12.89 -4.24
C PHE A 112 0.86 13.99 -3.35
N MET A 113 0.74 13.80 -2.03
CA MET A 113 1.37 14.68 -1.05
C MET A 113 1.92 13.87 0.11
N PHE A 114 3.18 14.08 0.37
CA PHE A 114 3.95 13.46 1.44
C PHE A 114 4.34 14.53 2.45
N HIS A 115 4.16 14.26 3.72
CA HIS A 115 4.51 15.18 4.78
C HIS A 115 4.77 14.44 6.11
N ASP A 116 5.30 15.17 7.10
CA ASP A 116 5.40 14.70 8.46
C ASP A 116 4.00 14.60 9.10
N TYR A 117 3.87 13.89 10.24
CA TYR A 117 2.61 13.81 10.94
C TYR A 117 2.14 15.20 11.42
N SER A 118 0.85 15.38 11.46
CA SER A 118 0.22 16.51 12.13
C SER A 118 -0.67 16.01 13.25
N GLY A 119 -0.56 16.64 14.41
CA GLY A 119 -1.31 16.23 15.57
C GLY A 119 -1.22 17.27 16.67
N GLY A 120 -1.85 16.99 17.80
CA GLY A 120 -1.80 17.83 18.97
C GLY A 120 -2.02 17.01 20.23
N THR A 121 -1.56 17.52 21.36
CA THR A 121 -1.77 16.91 22.66
C THR A 121 -2.27 17.95 23.65
N PHE A 122 -3.02 17.49 24.63
CA PHE A 122 -3.55 18.30 25.70
C PHE A 122 -3.37 17.58 27.02
N GLY A 123 -2.88 18.29 28.05
CA GLY A 123 -2.63 17.70 29.37
C GLY A 123 -1.66 18.54 30.20
N LYS A 124 -1.03 17.93 31.19
CA LYS A 124 0.02 18.59 31.96
C LYS A 124 1.30 18.76 31.15
N GLY A 125 2.06 19.85 31.39
CA GLY A 125 3.22 20.21 30.61
C GLY A 125 4.25 19.07 30.44
N GLY A 126 4.55 18.32 31.50
CA GLY A 126 5.45 17.17 31.43
C GLY A 126 4.89 16.03 30.55
N GLU A 127 3.62 15.68 30.72
CA GLU A 127 2.94 14.64 29.93
C GLU A 127 2.90 15.01 28.45
N MET A 128 2.59 16.26 28.11
CA MET A 128 2.60 16.75 26.74
C MET A 128 3.98 16.69 26.12
N TYR A 129 5.01 17.08 26.85
CA TYR A 129 6.40 17.01 26.37
C TYR A 129 6.85 15.58 26.09
N ASP A 130 6.54 14.66 27.00
CA ASP A 130 6.90 13.26 26.85
C ASP A 130 6.17 12.63 25.65
N GLN A 131 4.85 12.92 25.49
CA GLN A 131 4.06 12.44 24.37
C GLN A 131 4.60 12.95 23.03
N ILE A 132 4.79 14.26 22.87
CA ILE A 132 5.31 14.85 21.64
C ILE A 132 6.70 14.30 21.30
N THR A 133 7.55 14.15 22.32
CA THR A 133 8.91 13.60 22.12
C THR A 133 8.88 12.15 21.66
N HIS A 134 7.95 11.34 22.20
CA HIS A 134 7.74 9.96 21.79
C HIS A 134 7.19 9.87 20.36
N GLU A 135 6.12 10.58 20.08
CA GLU A 135 5.47 10.61 18.76
C GLU A 135 6.44 11.02 17.66
N ARG A 136 7.22 12.06 17.91
CA ARG A 136 8.24 12.51 16.96
C ARG A 136 9.24 11.41 16.59
N ARG A 137 9.84 10.74 17.59
CA ARG A 137 10.81 9.66 17.34
C ARG A 137 10.18 8.49 16.61
N TRP A 138 8.99 8.13 17.01
CA TRP A 138 8.25 7.05 16.39
C TRP A 138 7.91 7.36 14.91
N THR A 139 7.43 8.57 14.62
CA THR A 139 7.09 8.98 13.26
C THR A 139 8.33 9.10 12.39
N GLU A 140 9.44 9.66 12.90
CA GLU A 140 10.71 9.69 12.17
C GLU A 140 11.14 8.29 11.72
N SER A 141 11.03 7.29 12.59
CA SER A 141 11.33 5.89 12.26
C SER A 141 10.34 5.34 11.20
N LEU A 142 9.05 5.60 11.37
CA LEU A 142 8.02 5.16 10.44
C LEU A 142 8.23 5.72 9.03
N LEU A 143 8.48 7.03 8.90
CA LEU A 143 8.74 7.68 7.61
C LEU A 143 9.99 7.11 6.93
N GLN A 144 11.05 6.88 7.70
CA GLN A 144 12.27 6.25 7.18
C GLN A 144 11.99 4.84 6.65
N ASP A 145 11.25 4.02 7.40
CA ASP A 145 10.99 2.64 7.01
C ASP A 145 10.07 2.55 5.79
N VAL A 146 9.02 3.36 5.74
CA VAL A 146 8.01 3.30 4.67
C VAL A 146 8.51 3.94 3.37
N TYR A 147 9.26 5.04 3.45
CA TYR A 147 9.63 5.81 2.25
C TYR A 147 11.03 5.51 1.70
N LYS A 148 11.87 4.74 2.39
CA LYS A 148 13.29 4.51 2.01
C LYS A 148 13.53 3.97 0.61
N GLU A 149 12.60 3.17 0.06
CA GLU A 149 12.72 2.63 -1.30
C GLU A 149 12.21 3.62 -2.36
N PHE A 150 11.31 4.52 -1.97
CA PHE A 150 10.65 5.47 -2.86
C PHE A 150 11.31 6.85 -2.89
N MET A 151 11.88 7.30 -1.77
CA MET A 151 12.51 8.62 -1.60
C MET A 151 13.99 8.51 -1.30
N THR A 152 14.73 9.59 -1.61
CA THR A 152 16.10 9.73 -1.13
C THR A 152 16.12 10.06 0.37
N LYS A 153 17.28 9.81 0.99
CA LYS A 153 17.47 10.14 2.42
C LYS A 153 17.25 11.63 2.68
N GLU A 154 17.73 12.50 1.80
CA GLU A 154 17.59 13.96 1.90
C GLU A 154 16.12 14.40 1.78
N GLU A 155 15.33 13.73 0.95
CA GLU A 155 13.89 13.98 0.83
C GLU A 155 13.17 13.60 2.13
N ILE A 156 13.44 12.43 2.69
CA ILE A 156 12.85 11.99 3.96
C ILE A 156 13.26 12.93 5.10
N GLU A 157 14.53 13.32 5.18
CA GLU A 157 14.98 14.31 6.18
C GLU A 157 14.27 15.67 6.01
N SER A 158 13.93 16.03 4.78
CA SER A 158 13.19 17.28 4.50
C SER A 158 11.74 17.18 5.00
N LEU A 159 11.07 16.00 4.81
CA LEU A 159 9.75 15.75 5.38
C LEU A 159 9.77 15.85 6.91
N ILE A 160 10.70 15.17 7.57
CA ILE A 160 10.87 15.18 9.03
C ILE A 160 11.11 16.61 9.58
N LYS A 161 11.68 17.50 8.77
CA LYS A 161 11.83 18.93 9.09
C LYS A 161 10.58 19.78 8.81
N GLY A 162 9.47 19.13 8.40
CA GLY A 162 8.17 19.77 8.19
C GLY A 162 7.95 20.35 6.79
N LYS A 163 8.71 19.90 5.78
CA LYS A 163 8.46 20.31 4.40
C LYS A 163 7.54 19.34 3.69
N ASP A 164 6.41 19.83 3.19
CA ASP A 164 5.51 19.04 2.34
C ASP A 164 6.10 18.83 0.95
N MET A 165 5.94 17.61 0.44
CA MET A 165 6.37 17.24 -0.90
C MET A 165 5.17 16.84 -1.75
N TRP A 166 4.89 17.64 -2.76
CA TRP A 166 3.81 17.40 -3.72
C TRP A 166 4.37 16.76 -4.99
N MET A 167 3.70 15.72 -5.49
CA MET A 167 4.08 15.04 -6.72
C MET A 167 2.87 14.80 -7.62
N THR A 168 3.12 14.90 -8.91
CA THR A 168 2.16 14.54 -9.95
C THR A 168 2.16 13.02 -10.18
N ALA A 169 1.09 12.51 -10.80
CA ALA A 169 0.99 11.12 -11.25
C ALA A 169 2.23 10.66 -12.05
N LYS A 170 2.72 11.53 -12.94
CA LYS A 170 3.90 11.25 -13.78
C LYS A 170 5.19 11.10 -12.98
N GLU A 171 5.40 11.96 -11.98
CA GLU A 171 6.59 11.89 -11.11
C GLU A 171 6.60 10.61 -10.29
N VAL A 172 5.46 10.26 -9.68
CA VAL A 172 5.31 9.02 -8.91
C VAL A 172 5.52 7.80 -9.79
N SER A 173 4.84 7.73 -10.95
CA SER A 173 5.00 6.61 -11.90
C SER A 173 6.43 6.45 -12.39
N THR A 174 7.17 7.56 -12.56
CA THR A 174 8.57 7.51 -12.98
C THR A 174 9.47 6.93 -11.89
N ARG A 175 9.19 7.26 -10.61
CA ARG A 175 9.93 6.71 -9.46
C ARG A 175 9.67 5.21 -9.29
N LEU A 176 8.41 4.78 -9.36
CA LEU A 176 8.03 3.37 -9.24
C LEU A 176 8.71 2.52 -10.33
N LYS A 177 8.64 2.92 -11.60
CA LYS A 177 9.32 2.23 -12.70
C LYS A 177 10.83 2.08 -12.48
N LYS A 178 11.47 3.07 -11.86
CA LYS A 178 12.90 2.99 -11.53
C LYS A 178 13.17 1.98 -10.41
N ILE A 179 12.28 1.88 -9.43
CA ILE A 179 12.39 0.89 -8.35
C ILE A 179 12.28 -0.52 -8.93
N ASP A 180 11.25 -0.79 -9.75
CA ASP A 180 11.04 -2.08 -10.42
C ASP A 180 12.27 -2.52 -11.22
N GLN A 181 12.85 -1.61 -12.01
CA GLN A 181 14.06 -1.88 -12.78
C GLN A 181 15.27 -2.27 -11.90
N LEU A 182 15.43 -1.59 -10.77
CA LEU A 182 16.52 -1.88 -9.84
C LEU A 182 16.33 -3.24 -9.13
N GLU A 183 15.09 -3.62 -8.84
CA GLU A 183 14.78 -4.92 -8.26
C GLU A 183 15.02 -6.06 -9.25
N GLU A 184 14.55 -5.92 -10.48
CA GLU A 184 14.85 -6.89 -11.55
C GLU A 184 16.35 -7.09 -11.77
N GLU A 185 17.14 -6.02 -11.75
CA GLU A 185 18.59 -6.11 -11.87
C GLU A 185 19.22 -6.86 -10.69
N LYS A 186 18.76 -6.59 -9.46
CA LYS A 186 19.22 -7.30 -8.25
C LYS A 186 18.93 -8.81 -8.34
N GLU A 187 17.73 -9.18 -8.80
CA GLU A 187 17.34 -10.59 -8.98
C GLU A 187 18.16 -11.30 -10.06
N LYS A 188 18.36 -10.65 -11.21
CA LYS A 188 19.23 -11.18 -12.29
C LYS A 188 20.67 -11.42 -11.81
N ARG A 189 21.22 -10.52 -11.00
CA ARG A 189 22.58 -10.69 -10.40
C ARG A 189 22.61 -11.85 -9.41
N LYS A 190 21.59 -12.02 -8.55
CA LYS A 190 21.49 -13.15 -7.61
C LYS A 190 21.36 -14.49 -8.32
N SER A 191 20.56 -14.57 -9.38
CA SER A 191 20.36 -15.79 -10.16
C SER A 191 21.61 -16.16 -11.01
N GLY A 192 22.34 -15.18 -11.54
CA GLY A 192 23.62 -15.38 -12.24
C GLY A 192 24.72 -15.92 -11.34
N ALA A 193 24.81 -15.44 -10.11
CA ALA A 193 25.80 -15.89 -9.12
C ALA A 193 25.55 -17.32 -8.60
N ARG A 194 24.29 -17.82 -8.69
CA ARG A 194 23.96 -19.22 -8.33
C ARG A 194 24.29 -20.25 -9.42
N LYS A 195 24.47 -19.82 -10.67
CA LYS A 195 24.83 -20.71 -11.80
C LYS A 195 26.34 -20.92 -11.98
N THR A 196 27.16 -20.19 -11.23
CA THR A 196 28.64 -20.25 -11.31
C THR A 196 29.29 -20.94 -10.11
N LYS A 197 28.51 -21.60 -9.29
CA LYS A 197 28.97 -22.54 -8.24
C LYS A 197 28.44 -23.95 -8.51
#